data_2605db34d0053eb51474010bb6cfb249
#
_entry.id   2605db34d0053eb51474010bb6cfb249
#
_cell.length_a   1.000
_cell.length_b   1.000
_cell.length_c   1.000
_cell.angle_alpha   90.00
_cell.angle_beta   90.00
_cell.angle_gamma   90.00
#
_symmetry.space_group_name_H-M   'P 1'
#
loop_
_entity.id
_entity.type
_entity.pdbx_description
1 polymer ?
#
loop_
_entity_poly.entity_id
_entity_poly.type
_entity_poly.pdbx_seq_one_letter_code
_entity_poly.pdbx_strand_id
1 'polypeptide(L)'
;TPFQALTKVIVPQIQPGIISGALVAFTMSFDDFIISYFVTGNGVQNISILVYTMSKRVNPSINALSTLVIVLITVALTVVNVIPVIREKQGKSGAALGKRGIAVCMAVVVAITGVGIAMLRKGGGASPQDAIAKYGSDTLKLYIPGEYMSEELIPNFEKEYGVKVIVELFDSNEMMYTKLQAGDSYDVVVPSDYMIQRMLADDALQELDKDLIPNLDNLTPEVKNLPYDPDNTYSVPYFWGSVGIIYNHNNVDPAEVEAQGFDILRNPKYKGHIYMYDSERDAFMVALKALGYSMNTSDADEIQAAYEWLLDMNNTMNPTYVTDEVIDGMANGNKDIAIVYSGDATYVQSE
;
A
#
# COMPACT_ATOMS: atom_id res chain seq x y z
N THR A 1 -14.44 -34.90 -41.95
CA THR A 1 -14.06 -33.49 -42.19
C THR A 1 -12.78 -33.19 -41.44
N PRO A 2 -11.92 -32.24 -41.96
CA PRO A 2 -10.69 -31.81 -41.25
C PRO A 2 -10.91 -31.44 -39.79
N PHE A 3 -12.04 -30.83 -39.46
CA PHE A 3 -12.43 -30.46 -38.12
C PHE A 3 -12.69 -31.69 -37.21
N GLN A 4 -13.30 -32.73 -37.77
CA GLN A 4 -13.51 -34.02 -37.03
C GLN A 4 -12.19 -34.76 -36.81
N ALA A 5 -11.25 -34.71 -37.73
CA ALA A 5 -9.93 -35.27 -37.54
C ALA A 5 -9.15 -34.52 -36.45
N LEU A 6 -9.22 -33.19 -36.45
CA LEU A 6 -8.64 -32.35 -35.41
C LEU A 6 -9.18 -32.69 -34.03
N THR A 7 -10.50 -32.69 -33.86
CA THR A 7 -11.14 -32.81 -32.54
C THR A 7 -11.18 -34.22 -32.00
N LYS A 8 -11.30 -35.23 -32.87
CA LYS A 8 -11.42 -36.65 -32.44
C LYS A 8 -10.12 -37.44 -32.43
N VAL A 9 -9.10 -36.97 -33.16
CA VAL A 9 -7.82 -37.71 -33.28
C VAL A 9 -6.64 -36.89 -32.74
N ILE A 10 -6.47 -35.67 -33.26
CA ILE A 10 -5.27 -34.85 -32.93
C ILE A 10 -5.36 -34.28 -31.52
N VAL A 11 -6.44 -33.60 -31.18
CA VAL A 11 -6.62 -32.94 -29.86
C VAL A 11 -6.48 -33.93 -28.69
N PRO A 12 -7.08 -35.13 -28.70
CA PRO A 12 -6.89 -36.11 -27.64
C PRO A 12 -5.43 -36.59 -27.49
N GLN A 13 -4.67 -36.66 -28.57
CA GLN A 13 -3.27 -37.09 -28.53
C GLN A 13 -2.34 -36.02 -27.98
N ILE A 14 -2.62 -34.72 -28.24
CA ILE A 14 -1.83 -33.61 -27.76
C ILE A 14 -2.37 -33.01 -26.44
N GLN A 15 -3.49 -33.54 -25.92
CA GLN A 15 -4.12 -33.08 -24.70
C GLN A 15 -3.16 -32.98 -23.50
N PRO A 16 -2.23 -33.93 -23.24
CA PRO A 16 -1.27 -33.80 -22.16
C PRO A 16 -0.35 -32.58 -22.33
N GLY A 17 0.06 -32.29 -23.59
CA GLY A 17 0.87 -31.13 -23.93
C GLY A 17 0.10 -29.81 -23.76
N ILE A 18 -1.18 -29.78 -24.16
CA ILE A 18 -2.06 -28.62 -23.98
C ILE A 18 -2.24 -28.31 -22.47
N ILE A 19 -2.49 -29.35 -21.66
CA ILE A 19 -2.66 -29.18 -20.21
C ILE A 19 -1.35 -28.71 -19.56
N SER A 20 -0.23 -29.29 -19.94
CA SER A 20 1.08 -28.88 -19.44
C SER A 20 1.42 -27.44 -19.83
N GLY A 21 1.18 -27.05 -21.08
CA GLY A 21 1.35 -25.68 -21.55
C GLY A 21 0.44 -24.68 -20.84
N ALA A 22 -0.81 -25.05 -20.63
CA ALA A 22 -1.76 -24.22 -19.88
C ALA A 22 -1.35 -24.05 -18.41
N LEU A 23 -0.82 -25.09 -17.76
CA LEU A 23 -0.28 -25.03 -16.39
C LEU A 23 0.95 -24.11 -16.31
N VAL A 24 1.86 -24.21 -17.26
CA VAL A 24 3.04 -23.34 -17.33
C VAL A 24 2.62 -21.88 -17.57
N ALA A 25 1.71 -21.64 -18.52
CA ALA A 25 1.18 -20.28 -18.77
C ALA A 25 0.46 -19.69 -17.55
N PHE A 26 -0.31 -20.53 -16.84
CA PHE A 26 -0.96 -20.14 -15.59
C PHE A 26 0.06 -19.77 -14.52
N THR A 27 1.10 -20.59 -14.33
CA THR A 27 2.15 -20.31 -13.33
C THR A 27 2.92 -19.04 -13.67
N MET A 28 3.28 -18.84 -14.94
CA MET A 28 3.97 -17.62 -15.39
C MET A 28 3.07 -16.37 -15.24
N SER A 29 1.78 -16.48 -15.54
CA SER A 29 0.83 -15.36 -15.37
C SER A 29 0.61 -15.02 -13.90
N PHE A 30 0.77 -16.00 -13.00
CA PHE A 30 0.60 -15.81 -11.57
C PHE A 30 1.82 -15.13 -10.91
N ASP A 31 3.02 -15.38 -11.47
CA ASP A 31 4.31 -14.94 -10.93
C ASP A 31 4.85 -13.68 -11.64
N ASP A 32 4.20 -13.22 -12.71
CA ASP A 32 4.65 -12.07 -13.50
C ASP A 32 4.11 -10.75 -12.95
N PHE A 33 4.76 -10.31 -11.87
CA PHE A 33 4.48 -9.02 -11.25
C PHE A 33 4.79 -7.84 -12.18
N ILE A 34 5.97 -7.85 -12.83
CA ILE A 34 6.48 -6.68 -13.56
C ILE A 34 5.60 -6.36 -14.77
N ILE A 35 5.30 -7.34 -15.61
CA ILE A 35 4.46 -7.10 -16.80
C ILE A 35 3.03 -6.77 -16.38
N SER A 36 2.48 -7.49 -15.40
CA SER A 36 1.13 -7.24 -14.91
C SER A 36 0.99 -5.84 -14.30
N TYR A 37 1.98 -5.35 -13.55
CA TYR A 37 1.96 -4.03 -12.93
C TYR A 37 1.90 -2.89 -13.96
N PHE A 38 2.63 -3.02 -15.07
CA PHE A 38 2.68 -1.98 -16.10
C PHE A 38 1.60 -2.10 -17.20
N VAL A 39 0.96 -3.26 -17.36
CA VAL A 39 0.01 -3.53 -18.46
C VAL A 39 -1.44 -3.60 -18.00
N THR A 40 -1.71 -3.93 -16.75
CA THR A 40 -3.08 -3.95 -16.22
C THR A 40 -3.52 -2.53 -15.85
N GLY A 41 -4.53 -2.04 -16.58
CA GLY A 41 -5.22 -0.80 -16.21
C GLY A 41 -6.04 -0.96 -14.92
N ASN A 42 -6.55 0.16 -14.41
CA ASN A 42 -7.37 0.23 -13.21
C ASN A 42 -8.53 -0.78 -13.24
N GLY A 43 -8.53 -1.73 -12.31
CA GLY A 43 -9.65 -2.63 -12.07
C GLY A 43 -9.37 -4.13 -12.12
N VAL A 44 -8.19 -4.58 -12.58
CA VAL A 44 -7.80 -6.00 -12.55
C VAL A 44 -6.44 -6.13 -11.87
N GLN A 45 -6.42 -6.58 -10.62
CA GLN A 45 -5.19 -6.85 -9.88
C GLN A 45 -4.96 -8.36 -9.83
N ASN A 46 -3.75 -8.82 -10.18
CA ASN A 46 -3.34 -10.17 -9.86
C ASN A 46 -2.80 -10.23 -8.41
N ILE A 47 -2.62 -11.45 -7.88
CA ILE A 47 -2.17 -11.65 -6.50
C ILE A 47 -0.78 -11.02 -6.26
N SER A 48 0.09 -11.03 -7.27
CA SER A 48 1.44 -10.45 -7.16
C SER A 48 1.41 -8.93 -7.02
N ILE A 49 0.51 -8.25 -7.74
CA ILE A 49 0.27 -6.80 -7.59
C ILE A 49 -0.33 -6.53 -6.20
N LEU A 50 -1.30 -7.33 -5.79
CA LEU A 50 -1.94 -7.20 -4.49
C LEU A 50 -0.93 -7.39 -3.34
N VAL A 51 -0.05 -8.37 -3.42
CA VAL A 51 1.02 -8.61 -2.45
C VAL A 51 2.03 -7.46 -2.44
N TYR A 52 2.39 -6.91 -3.59
CA TYR A 52 3.30 -5.77 -3.67
C TYR A 52 2.69 -4.47 -3.11
N THR A 53 1.44 -4.18 -3.42
CA THR A 53 0.74 -2.99 -2.89
C THR A 53 0.43 -3.09 -1.39
N MET A 54 0.39 -4.31 -0.84
CA MET A 54 0.26 -4.58 0.60
C MET A 54 1.64 -4.75 1.29
N SER A 55 2.72 -4.45 0.63
CA SER A 55 4.03 -5.07 0.82
C SER A 55 4.88 -4.52 1.95
N LYS A 56 4.35 -3.90 2.98
CA LYS A 56 5.21 -3.66 4.17
C LYS A 56 4.81 -4.47 5.40
N ARG A 57 3.61 -5.04 5.41
CA ARG A 57 3.22 -6.05 6.45
C ARG A 57 2.33 -7.10 5.82
N VAL A 58 2.88 -8.29 5.62
CA VAL A 58 2.11 -9.42 5.07
C VAL A 58 1.01 -9.79 6.06
N ASN A 59 -0.22 -9.42 5.73
CA ASN A 59 -1.40 -9.77 6.52
C ASN A 59 -1.45 -11.31 6.70
N PRO A 60 -1.56 -11.84 7.94
CA PRO A 60 -1.66 -13.27 8.21
C PRO A 60 -2.71 -13.98 7.36
N SER A 61 -3.78 -13.29 6.96
CA SER A 61 -4.82 -13.82 6.08
C SER A 61 -4.31 -14.14 4.66
N ILE A 62 -3.37 -13.37 4.12
CA ILE A 62 -2.77 -13.61 2.79
C ILE A 62 -1.82 -14.80 2.86
N ASN A 63 -1.02 -14.92 3.92
CA ASN A 63 -0.18 -16.08 4.15
C ASN A 63 -1.03 -17.35 4.30
N ALA A 64 -2.14 -17.29 5.03
CA ALA A 64 -3.08 -18.38 5.15
C ALA A 64 -3.72 -18.75 3.81
N LEU A 65 -4.13 -17.76 3.00
CA LEU A 65 -4.69 -17.98 1.67
C LEU A 65 -3.67 -18.60 0.71
N SER A 66 -2.45 -18.07 0.67
CA SER A 66 -1.35 -18.58 -0.16
C SER A 66 -0.99 -20.03 0.23
N THR A 67 -0.89 -20.30 1.53
CA THR A 67 -0.64 -21.65 2.04
C THR A 67 -1.75 -22.61 1.65
N LEU A 68 -3.01 -22.18 1.78
CA LEU A 68 -4.17 -23.00 1.40
C LEU A 68 -4.18 -23.30 -0.09
N VAL A 69 -3.88 -22.33 -0.96
CA VAL A 69 -3.77 -22.51 -2.41
C VAL A 69 -2.64 -23.46 -2.76
N ILE A 70 -1.46 -23.32 -2.16
CA ILE A 70 -0.30 -24.21 -2.39
C ILE A 70 -0.62 -25.63 -1.95
N VAL A 71 -1.21 -25.83 -0.77
CA VAL A 71 -1.62 -27.15 -0.28
C VAL A 71 -2.63 -27.79 -1.22
N LEU A 72 -3.61 -27.03 -1.69
CA LEU A 72 -4.65 -27.50 -2.59
C LEU A 72 -4.09 -27.94 -3.95
N ILE A 73 -3.19 -27.13 -4.53
CA ILE A 73 -2.47 -27.46 -5.78
C ILE A 73 -1.60 -28.71 -5.57
N THR A 74 -0.87 -28.80 -4.47
CA THR A 74 0.01 -29.94 -4.16
C THR A 74 -0.79 -31.22 -4.00
N VAL A 75 -1.92 -31.19 -3.31
CA VAL A 75 -2.83 -32.32 -3.16
C VAL A 75 -3.39 -32.74 -4.53
N ALA A 76 -3.88 -31.80 -5.33
CA ALA A 76 -4.39 -32.07 -6.67
C ALA A 76 -3.35 -32.72 -7.58
N LEU A 77 -2.11 -32.20 -7.61
CA LEU A 77 -1.01 -32.75 -8.38
C LEU A 77 -0.60 -34.15 -7.88
N THR A 78 -0.59 -34.36 -6.56
CA THR A 78 -0.29 -35.68 -5.97
C THR A 78 -1.36 -36.71 -6.36
N VAL A 79 -2.63 -36.33 -6.27
CA VAL A 79 -3.74 -37.20 -6.67
C VAL A 79 -3.66 -37.58 -8.16
N VAL A 80 -3.37 -36.61 -9.01
CA VAL A 80 -3.36 -36.82 -10.48
C VAL A 80 -2.13 -37.59 -10.94
N ASN A 81 -0.96 -37.32 -10.35
CA ASN A 81 0.30 -37.87 -10.85
C ASN A 81 0.81 -39.10 -10.04
N VAL A 82 0.70 -39.10 -8.72
CA VAL A 82 1.31 -40.12 -7.85
C VAL A 82 0.39 -41.31 -7.66
N ILE A 83 -0.90 -41.13 -7.52
CA ILE A 83 -1.85 -42.23 -7.30
C ILE A 83 -1.89 -43.21 -8.49
N PRO A 84 -1.91 -42.79 -9.77
CA PRO A 84 -1.82 -43.70 -10.91
C PRO A 84 -0.55 -44.54 -10.90
N VAL A 85 0.61 -43.93 -10.62
CA VAL A 85 1.91 -44.60 -10.59
C VAL A 85 1.98 -45.68 -9.48
N ILE A 86 1.43 -45.38 -8.30
CA ILE A 86 1.37 -46.34 -7.19
C ILE A 86 0.46 -47.52 -7.55
N ARG A 87 -0.68 -47.28 -8.21
CA ARG A 87 -1.62 -48.32 -8.64
C ARG A 87 -1.06 -49.21 -9.72
N GLU A 88 -0.30 -48.64 -10.65
CA GLU A 88 0.40 -49.39 -11.70
C GLU A 88 1.46 -50.36 -11.10
N LYS A 89 2.23 -49.89 -10.10
CA LYS A 89 3.20 -50.73 -9.36
C LYS A 89 2.55 -51.84 -8.54
N GLN A 90 1.25 -51.72 -8.18
CA GLN A 90 0.52 -52.74 -7.44
C GLN A 90 -0.23 -53.74 -8.33
N GLY A 91 0.02 -53.76 -9.65
CA GLY A 91 -0.59 -54.73 -10.59
C GLY A 91 -2.11 -54.57 -10.77
N LYS A 92 -2.70 -53.49 -10.32
CA LYS A 92 -4.10 -53.19 -10.56
C LYS A 92 -4.19 -52.38 -11.86
N SER A 93 -4.71 -53.01 -12.90
CA SER A 93 -4.91 -52.47 -14.24
C SER A 93 -5.37 -51.04 -14.21
N GLY A 94 -4.61 -50.16 -14.89
CA GLY A 94 -4.83 -48.72 -14.92
C GLY A 94 -6.16 -48.33 -15.54
N ALA A 95 -7.12 -48.04 -14.69
CA ALA A 95 -8.21 -47.12 -15.08
C ALA A 95 -7.76 -45.71 -14.66
N ALA A 96 -7.49 -44.85 -15.65
CA ALA A 96 -7.42 -43.42 -15.43
C ALA A 96 -8.51 -42.99 -14.46
N LEU A 97 -8.24 -42.02 -13.60
CA LEU A 97 -9.28 -41.46 -12.69
C LEU A 97 -10.53 -41.25 -13.52
N GLY A 98 -11.48 -42.16 -13.40
CA GLY A 98 -12.69 -42.12 -14.21
C GLY A 98 -13.40 -40.77 -13.95
N LYS A 99 -14.24 -40.32 -14.86
CA LYS A 99 -15.02 -39.09 -14.76
C LYS A 99 -15.60 -38.84 -13.36
N ARG A 100 -15.83 -39.90 -12.57
CA ARG A 100 -16.29 -39.83 -11.18
C ARG A 100 -15.22 -39.36 -10.20
N GLY A 101 -13.94 -39.71 -10.38
CA GLY A 101 -12.86 -39.25 -9.49
C GLY A 101 -12.55 -37.76 -9.69
N ILE A 102 -12.57 -37.31 -10.95
CA ILE A 102 -12.43 -35.86 -11.29
C ILE A 102 -13.62 -35.07 -10.75
N ALA A 103 -14.84 -35.60 -10.89
CA ALA A 103 -16.03 -34.97 -10.37
C ALA A 103 -16.02 -34.84 -8.83
N VAL A 104 -15.51 -35.85 -8.12
CA VAL A 104 -15.36 -35.79 -6.65
C VAL A 104 -14.32 -34.76 -6.25
N CYS A 105 -13.17 -34.68 -6.91
CA CYS A 105 -12.18 -33.64 -6.63
C CYS A 105 -12.72 -32.22 -6.89
N MET A 106 -13.43 -32.01 -8.01
CA MET A 106 -14.09 -30.74 -8.31
C MET A 106 -15.19 -30.42 -7.30
N ALA A 107 -16.00 -31.39 -6.89
CA ALA A 107 -17.04 -31.18 -5.88
C ALA A 107 -16.44 -30.81 -4.50
N VAL A 108 -15.30 -31.38 -4.13
CA VAL A 108 -14.60 -31.02 -2.88
C VAL A 108 -14.05 -29.59 -2.95
N VAL A 109 -13.47 -29.19 -4.08
CA VAL A 109 -13.00 -27.81 -4.30
C VAL A 109 -14.16 -26.80 -4.23
N VAL A 110 -15.27 -27.10 -4.90
CA VAL A 110 -16.48 -26.26 -4.87
C VAL A 110 -17.11 -26.22 -3.47
N ALA A 111 -17.09 -27.34 -2.73
CA ALA A 111 -17.60 -27.39 -1.36
C ALA A 111 -16.73 -26.56 -0.40
N ILE A 112 -15.40 -26.64 -0.52
CA ILE A 112 -14.49 -25.86 0.33
C ILE A 112 -14.59 -24.38 0.02
N THR A 113 -14.66 -23.99 -1.27
CA THR A 113 -14.88 -22.59 -1.65
C THR A 113 -16.27 -22.09 -1.23
N GLY A 114 -17.30 -22.92 -1.36
CA GLY A 114 -18.66 -22.61 -0.93
C GLY A 114 -18.79 -22.44 0.60
N VAL A 115 -18.12 -23.28 1.38
CA VAL A 115 -18.05 -23.16 2.85
C VAL A 115 -17.26 -21.92 3.27
N GLY A 116 -16.15 -21.60 2.59
CA GLY A 116 -15.39 -20.37 2.81
C GLY A 116 -16.22 -19.12 2.59
N ILE A 117 -16.94 -19.06 1.48
CA ILE A 117 -17.86 -17.95 1.16
C ILE A 117 -19.04 -17.88 2.16
N ALA A 118 -19.57 -19.04 2.60
CA ALA A 118 -20.67 -19.08 3.57
C ALA A 118 -20.23 -18.67 4.98
N MET A 119 -18.96 -18.94 5.36
CA MET A 119 -18.39 -18.48 6.64
C MET A 119 -18.12 -16.97 6.61
N LEU A 120 -17.71 -16.40 5.48
CA LEU A 120 -17.56 -14.95 5.29
C LEU A 120 -18.92 -14.22 5.36
N ARG A 121 -20.04 -14.87 4.99
CA ARG A 121 -21.39 -14.30 5.06
C ARG A 121 -22.04 -14.31 6.45
N LYS A 122 -21.48 -14.99 7.45
CA LYS A 122 -22.05 -15.08 8.81
C LYS A 122 -21.62 -13.98 9.77
N GLY A 123 -20.84 -13.00 9.34
CA GLY A 123 -20.58 -11.79 10.13
C GLY A 123 -21.80 -10.85 10.01
N GLY A 124 -22.50 -10.61 11.12
CA GLY A 124 -23.62 -9.66 11.17
C GLY A 124 -23.12 -8.21 10.96
N GLY A 125 -23.00 -7.79 9.73
CA GLY A 125 -22.66 -6.45 9.28
C GLY A 125 -23.63 -6.00 8.18
N ALA A 126 -23.56 -4.73 7.77
CA ALA A 126 -24.35 -4.20 6.65
C ALA A 126 -23.98 -4.93 5.34
N SER A 127 -24.97 -5.05 4.46
CA SER A 127 -24.74 -5.68 3.15
C SER A 127 -24.41 -4.62 2.07
N PRO A 128 -23.75 -5.00 0.97
CA PRO A 128 -23.54 -4.09 -0.17
C PRO A 128 -24.84 -3.50 -0.72
N GLN A 129 -25.95 -4.24 -0.69
CA GLN A 129 -27.25 -3.76 -1.10
C GLN A 129 -27.79 -2.66 -0.17
N ASP A 130 -27.56 -2.78 1.14
CA ASP A 130 -27.92 -1.73 2.10
C ASP A 130 -27.06 -0.48 1.89
N ALA A 131 -25.78 -0.66 1.57
CA ALA A 131 -24.88 0.43 1.24
C ALA A 131 -25.32 1.17 -0.03
N ILE A 132 -25.63 0.47 -1.11
CA ILE A 132 -26.15 1.07 -2.35
C ILE A 132 -27.45 1.83 -2.09
N ALA A 133 -28.36 1.26 -1.30
CA ALA A 133 -29.64 1.89 -0.99
C ALA A 133 -29.48 3.17 -0.16
N LYS A 134 -28.48 3.20 0.74
CA LYS A 134 -28.27 4.33 1.67
C LYS A 134 -27.32 5.38 1.12
N TYR A 135 -26.25 4.98 0.44
CA TYR A 135 -25.16 5.86 0.03
C TYR A 135 -25.04 6.02 -1.49
N GLY A 136 -25.79 5.25 -2.27
CA GLY A 136 -25.71 5.26 -3.74
C GLY A 136 -24.55 4.44 -4.31
N SER A 137 -23.67 3.89 -3.45
CA SER A 137 -22.50 3.09 -3.83
C SER A 137 -22.22 2.02 -2.78
N ASP A 138 -21.64 0.90 -3.20
CA ASP A 138 -21.05 -0.13 -2.33
C ASP A 138 -19.51 -0.06 -2.29
N THR A 139 -18.95 1.00 -2.85
CA THR A 139 -17.49 1.18 -2.96
C THR A 139 -17.11 2.59 -2.56
N LEU A 140 -15.98 2.73 -1.84
CA LEU A 140 -15.34 3.97 -1.45
C LEU A 140 -13.85 3.91 -1.82
N LYS A 141 -13.37 4.92 -2.55
CA LYS A 141 -11.96 5.05 -2.91
C LYS A 141 -11.26 6.02 -1.97
N LEU A 142 -10.28 5.50 -1.22
CA LEU A 142 -9.46 6.24 -0.29
C LEU A 142 -8.03 6.38 -0.81
N TYR A 143 -7.51 7.60 -0.88
CA TYR A 143 -6.13 7.89 -1.28
C TYR A 143 -5.40 8.54 -0.09
N ILE A 144 -4.39 7.85 0.44
CA ILE A 144 -3.80 8.14 1.76
C ILE A 144 -2.31 7.80 1.76
N PRO A 145 -1.46 8.48 2.56
CA PRO A 145 -0.08 8.04 2.76
C PRO A 145 0.01 6.64 3.38
N GLY A 146 1.16 5.99 3.22
CA GLY A 146 1.47 4.74 3.90
C GLY A 146 1.44 4.89 5.43
N GLU A 147 1.27 3.78 6.15
CA GLU A 147 1.32 3.67 7.64
C GLU A 147 0.35 4.59 8.42
N TYR A 148 -0.68 5.16 7.75
CA TYR A 148 -1.64 6.11 8.35
C TYR A 148 -2.88 5.45 8.93
N MET A 149 -3.01 4.13 8.87
CA MET A 149 -4.18 3.40 9.37
C MET A 149 -3.77 2.10 10.06
N SER A 150 -4.53 1.71 11.10
CA SER A 150 -4.42 0.36 11.64
C SER A 150 -5.00 -0.67 10.66
N GLU A 151 -4.43 -1.88 10.67
CA GLU A 151 -4.90 -2.98 9.81
C GLU A 151 -6.38 -3.34 10.01
N GLU A 152 -6.93 -3.07 11.19
CA GLU A 152 -8.31 -3.39 11.54
C GLU A 152 -9.33 -2.34 11.07
N LEU A 153 -8.88 -1.12 10.74
CA LEU A 153 -9.79 0.00 10.45
C LEU A 153 -10.66 -0.30 9.23
N ILE A 154 -10.03 -0.66 8.11
CA ILE A 154 -10.77 -0.94 6.86
C ILE A 154 -11.70 -2.15 6.99
N PRO A 155 -11.26 -3.33 7.49
CA PRO A 155 -12.16 -4.46 7.70
C PRO A 155 -13.35 -4.15 8.62
N ASN A 156 -13.14 -3.36 9.67
CA ASN A 156 -14.21 -2.97 10.58
C ASN A 156 -15.21 -2.01 9.89
N PHE A 157 -14.71 -1.05 9.14
CA PHE A 157 -15.54 -0.12 8.37
C PHE A 157 -16.37 -0.86 7.30
N GLU A 158 -15.75 -1.73 6.51
CA GLU A 158 -16.42 -2.53 5.50
C GLU A 158 -17.55 -3.41 6.12
N LYS A 159 -17.27 -3.99 7.27
CA LYS A 159 -18.25 -4.81 8.01
C LYS A 159 -19.41 -3.97 8.54
N GLU A 160 -19.14 -2.78 9.06
CA GLU A 160 -20.15 -1.91 9.66
C GLU A 160 -21.06 -1.28 8.61
N TYR A 161 -20.48 -0.79 7.51
CA TYR A 161 -21.19 0.00 6.50
C TYR A 161 -21.58 -0.78 5.25
N GLY A 162 -21.05 -1.99 5.03
CA GLY A 162 -21.31 -2.79 3.83
C GLY A 162 -20.66 -2.22 2.57
N VAL A 163 -19.75 -1.27 2.72
CA VAL A 163 -19.02 -0.59 1.64
C VAL A 163 -17.65 -1.23 1.51
N LYS A 164 -17.23 -1.56 0.28
CA LYS A 164 -15.86 -1.98 0.02
C LYS A 164 -14.95 -0.76 -0.12
N VAL A 165 -13.87 -0.73 0.66
CA VAL A 165 -12.87 0.34 0.58
C VAL A 165 -11.74 -0.08 -0.35
N ILE A 166 -11.48 0.75 -1.38
CA ILE A 166 -10.33 0.63 -2.25
C ILE A 166 -9.31 1.65 -1.76
N VAL A 167 -8.26 1.15 -1.11
CA VAL A 167 -7.16 1.98 -0.60
C VAL A 167 -6.10 2.08 -1.67
N GLU A 168 -5.68 3.30 -1.97
CA GLU A 168 -4.51 3.60 -2.76
C GLU A 168 -3.54 4.42 -1.92
N LEU A 169 -2.24 4.13 -2.02
CA LEU A 169 -1.21 4.81 -1.25
C LEU A 169 -0.44 5.79 -2.14
N PHE A 170 0.05 6.86 -1.53
CA PHE A 170 0.96 7.81 -2.18
C PHE A 170 2.15 8.13 -1.29
N ASP A 171 3.29 8.40 -1.92
CA ASP A 171 4.54 8.72 -1.23
C ASP A 171 4.71 10.22 -1.01
N SER A 172 4.19 11.07 -1.91
CA SER A 172 4.26 12.53 -1.78
C SER A 172 2.95 13.20 -2.18
N ASN A 173 2.67 14.37 -1.56
CA ASN A 173 1.51 15.18 -1.89
C ASN A 173 1.53 15.67 -3.35
N GLU A 174 2.70 15.94 -3.89
CA GLU A 174 2.90 16.40 -5.26
C GLU A 174 2.53 15.30 -6.27
N MET A 175 2.95 14.06 -6.03
CA MET A 175 2.57 12.91 -6.85
C MET A 175 1.06 12.66 -6.76
N MET A 176 0.50 12.67 -5.56
CA MET A 176 -0.94 12.52 -5.32
C MET A 176 -1.72 13.55 -6.13
N TYR A 177 -1.34 14.84 -6.02
CA TYR A 177 -2.05 15.92 -6.69
C TYR A 177 -1.89 15.88 -8.22
N THR A 178 -0.72 15.53 -8.72
CA THR A 178 -0.48 15.33 -10.16
C THR A 178 -1.42 14.26 -10.73
N LYS A 179 -1.65 13.20 -9.99
CA LYS A 179 -2.55 12.12 -10.38
C LYS A 179 -4.02 12.57 -10.42
N LEU A 180 -4.45 13.36 -9.43
CA LEU A 180 -5.79 13.98 -9.44
C LEU A 180 -5.95 14.92 -10.65
N GLN A 181 -4.94 15.74 -10.95
CA GLN A 181 -4.96 16.62 -12.12
C GLN A 181 -4.99 15.85 -13.45
N ALA A 182 -4.49 14.63 -13.49
CA ALA A 182 -4.56 13.75 -14.65
C ALA A 182 -5.96 13.13 -14.87
N GLY A 183 -6.89 13.35 -13.94
CA GLY A 183 -8.30 12.94 -14.05
C GLY A 183 -8.67 11.73 -13.21
N ASP A 184 -7.78 11.22 -12.36
CA ASP A 184 -8.14 10.20 -11.39
C ASP A 184 -9.04 10.81 -10.31
N SER A 185 -10.01 10.03 -9.85
CA SER A 185 -10.99 10.48 -8.86
C SER A 185 -11.03 9.57 -7.64
N TYR A 186 -11.14 10.18 -6.47
CA TYR A 186 -11.25 9.50 -5.19
C TYR A 186 -12.40 10.11 -4.39
N ASP A 187 -12.98 9.32 -3.48
CA ASP A 187 -14.04 9.80 -2.60
C ASP A 187 -13.46 10.52 -1.38
N VAL A 188 -12.28 10.04 -0.91
CA VAL A 188 -11.55 10.64 0.20
C VAL A 188 -10.05 10.68 -0.15
N VAL A 189 -9.44 11.85 0.08
CA VAL A 189 -7.98 12.04 -0.01
C VAL A 189 -7.44 12.56 1.32
N VAL A 190 -6.22 12.16 1.69
CA VAL A 190 -5.60 12.54 2.97
C VAL A 190 -4.27 13.26 2.72
N PRO A 191 -4.30 14.50 2.19
CA PRO A 191 -3.11 15.31 1.97
C PRO A 191 -2.69 16.09 3.22
N SER A 192 -1.50 16.68 3.16
CA SER A 192 -1.05 17.66 4.14
C SER A 192 -1.76 19.00 3.96
N ASP A 193 -1.72 19.84 4.99
CA ASP A 193 -2.37 21.16 5.07
C ASP A 193 -2.03 22.10 3.90
N TYR A 194 -0.76 22.19 3.53
CA TYR A 194 -0.33 23.04 2.42
C TYR A 194 -0.89 22.58 1.06
N MET A 195 -1.10 21.27 0.91
CA MET A 195 -1.70 20.72 -0.30
C MET A 195 -3.22 20.95 -0.30
N ILE A 196 -3.89 20.87 0.85
CA ILE A 196 -5.30 21.30 0.98
C ILE A 196 -5.46 22.75 0.54
N GLN A 197 -4.58 23.65 0.99
CA GLN A 197 -4.60 25.05 0.58
C GLN A 197 -4.48 25.21 -0.94
N ARG A 198 -3.62 24.45 -1.57
CA ARG A 198 -3.47 24.43 -3.04
C ARG A 198 -4.71 23.88 -3.73
N MET A 199 -5.23 22.76 -3.26
CA MET A 199 -6.43 22.12 -3.83
C MET A 199 -7.66 23.02 -3.72
N LEU A 200 -7.78 23.81 -2.65
CA LEU A 200 -8.83 24.83 -2.49
C LEU A 200 -8.68 25.96 -3.52
N ALA A 201 -7.46 26.42 -3.77
CA ALA A 201 -7.21 27.45 -4.78
C ALA A 201 -7.55 26.99 -6.21
N ASP A 202 -7.51 25.68 -6.45
CA ASP A 202 -7.79 25.04 -7.74
C ASP A 202 -9.22 24.47 -7.82
N ASP A 203 -10.12 24.77 -6.85
CA ASP A 203 -11.50 24.25 -6.74
C ASP A 203 -11.59 22.71 -6.82
N ALA A 204 -10.59 22.02 -6.28
CA ALA A 204 -10.46 20.56 -6.39
C ALA A 204 -11.14 19.78 -5.24
N LEU A 205 -11.71 20.47 -4.25
CA LEU A 205 -12.36 19.86 -3.08
C LEU A 205 -13.85 20.20 -3.03
N GLN A 206 -14.64 19.26 -2.50
CA GLN A 206 -16.07 19.48 -2.22
C GLN A 206 -16.25 19.93 -0.77
N GLU A 207 -17.27 20.76 -0.55
CA GLU A 207 -17.71 21.13 0.79
C GLU A 207 -18.23 19.90 1.56
N LEU A 208 -17.90 19.84 2.83
CA LEU A 208 -18.35 18.79 3.73
C LEU A 208 -19.74 19.12 4.29
N ASP A 209 -20.62 18.15 4.31
CA ASP A 209 -21.87 18.23 5.08
C ASP A 209 -21.55 17.92 6.55
N LYS A 210 -21.37 18.96 7.35
CA LYS A 210 -20.97 18.84 8.76
C LYS A 210 -22.04 18.17 9.63
N ASP A 211 -23.29 18.23 9.23
CA ASP A 211 -24.39 17.57 9.95
C ASP A 211 -24.25 16.05 9.90
N LEU A 212 -23.53 15.53 8.90
CA LEU A 212 -23.21 14.11 8.75
C LEU A 212 -21.92 13.69 9.46
N ILE A 213 -21.17 14.65 10.04
CA ILE A 213 -19.86 14.39 10.67
C ILE A 213 -19.89 14.82 12.16
N PRO A 214 -20.67 14.16 13.02
CA PRO A 214 -20.80 14.55 14.42
C PRO A 214 -19.47 14.46 15.20
N ASN A 215 -18.52 13.65 14.73
CA ASN A 215 -17.21 13.48 15.35
C ASN A 215 -16.28 14.71 15.18
N LEU A 216 -16.65 15.73 14.41
CA LEU A 216 -15.93 17.02 14.37
C LEU A 216 -15.79 17.63 15.77
N ASP A 217 -16.75 17.39 16.66
CA ASP A 217 -16.69 17.88 18.03
C ASP A 217 -15.58 17.26 18.88
N ASN A 218 -15.08 16.09 18.48
CA ASN A 218 -13.99 15.38 19.17
C ASN A 218 -12.60 15.97 18.86
N LEU A 219 -12.49 16.83 17.84
CA LEU A 219 -11.22 17.48 17.51
C LEU A 219 -10.79 18.44 18.64
N THR A 220 -9.50 18.46 18.95
CA THR A 220 -8.95 19.43 19.88
C THR A 220 -8.99 20.85 19.30
N PRO A 221 -9.11 21.90 20.13
CA PRO A 221 -9.18 23.28 19.64
C PRO A 221 -7.99 23.70 18.78
N GLU A 222 -6.81 23.14 19.06
CA GLU A 222 -5.54 23.47 18.41
C GLU A 222 -5.50 23.11 16.93
N VAL A 223 -6.32 22.14 16.50
CA VAL A 223 -6.36 21.66 15.11
C VAL A 223 -7.63 22.08 14.37
N LYS A 224 -8.54 22.78 15.05
CA LYS A 224 -9.76 23.33 14.44
C LYS A 224 -9.50 24.71 13.82
N ASN A 225 -10.21 24.99 12.73
CA ASN A 225 -10.26 26.33 12.13
C ASN A 225 -8.88 26.88 11.76
N LEU A 226 -8.03 26.03 11.21
CA LEU A 226 -6.69 26.43 10.80
C LEU A 226 -6.73 27.35 9.57
N PRO A 227 -5.73 28.22 9.35
CA PRO A 227 -5.77 29.25 8.32
C PRO A 227 -5.99 28.76 6.88
N TYR A 228 -5.68 27.51 6.59
CA TYR A 228 -5.88 26.93 5.26
C TYR A 228 -7.33 26.51 4.99
N ASP A 229 -8.11 26.23 6.05
CA ASP A 229 -9.55 25.93 5.98
C ASP A 229 -10.23 26.44 7.29
N PRO A 230 -10.45 27.76 7.42
CA PRO A 230 -10.78 28.41 8.70
C PRO A 230 -12.04 27.90 9.40
N ASP A 231 -12.98 27.36 8.63
CA ASP A 231 -14.25 26.84 9.17
C ASP A 231 -14.31 25.29 9.12
N ASN A 232 -13.26 24.61 8.74
CA ASN A 232 -13.29 23.17 8.42
C ASN A 232 -14.41 22.84 7.42
N THR A 233 -14.52 23.66 6.38
CA THR A 233 -15.57 23.52 5.36
C THR A 233 -15.28 22.38 4.40
N TYR A 234 -14.01 22.14 4.11
CA TYR A 234 -13.56 21.19 3.09
C TYR A 234 -12.74 20.04 3.66
N SER A 235 -12.24 20.16 4.89
CA SER A 235 -11.32 19.20 5.47
C SER A 235 -11.60 18.92 6.95
N VAL A 236 -11.24 17.70 7.36
CA VAL A 236 -11.22 17.26 8.76
C VAL A 236 -9.78 16.87 9.11
N PRO A 237 -9.15 17.51 10.10
CA PRO A 237 -7.84 17.09 10.60
C PRO A 237 -7.84 15.62 11.03
N TYR A 238 -6.85 14.86 10.59
CA TYR A 238 -6.69 13.45 10.91
C TYR A 238 -5.50 13.22 11.83
N PHE A 239 -4.31 13.57 11.36
CA PHE A 239 -3.08 13.57 12.16
C PHE A 239 -2.44 14.94 12.18
N TRP A 240 -1.70 15.21 13.24
CA TRP A 240 -0.79 16.33 13.33
C TRP A 240 0.49 15.90 14.04
N GLY A 241 1.59 16.56 13.73
CA GLY A 241 2.86 16.25 14.33
C GLY A 241 3.91 17.30 14.01
N SER A 242 5.13 17.01 14.38
CA SER A 242 6.32 17.80 14.06
C SER A 242 7.30 16.99 13.24
N VAL A 243 8.17 17.68 12.49
CA VAL A 243 9.32 17.09 11.82
C VAL A 243 10.56 17.40 12.65
N GLY A 244 11.42 16.42 12.82
CA GLY A 244 12.62 16.56 13.62
C GLY A 244 13.74 15.62 13.20
N ILE A 245 14.83 15.68 13.96
CA ILE A 245 15.98 14.82 13.79
C ILE A 245 15.87 13.65 14.76
N ILE A 246 16.00 12.43 14.25
CA ILE A 246 16.36 11.28 15.08
C ILE A 246 17.80 10.85 14.76
N TYR A 247 18.46 10.26 15.73
CA TYR A 247 19.84 9.83 15.58
C TYR A 247 20.16 8.60 16.42
N ASN A 248 21.12 7.81 15.94
CA ASN A 248 21.66 6.67 16.69
C ASN A 248 22.62 7.17 17.77
N HIS A 249 22.19 7.12 19.03
CA HIS A 249 22.95 7.62 20.19
C HIS A 249 24.30 6.91 20.41
N ASN A 250 24.52 5.74 19.79
CA ASN A 250 25.80 5.04 19.86
C ASN A 250 26.85 5.65 18.92
N ASN A 251 26.42 6.34 17.85
CA ASN A 251 27.28 6.84 16.78
C ASN A 251 27.32 8.37 16.70
N VAL A 252 26.29 9.04 17.25
CA VAL A 252 26.14 10.49 17.20
C VAL A 252 26.14 11.06 18.62
N ASP A 253 26.98 12.06 18.86
CA ASP A 253 27.02 12.77 20.14
C ASP A 253 25.81 13.71 20.24
N PRO A 254 24.96 13.58 21.28
CA PRO A 254 23.87 14.50 21.54
C PRO A 254 24.26 15.98 21.56
N ALA A 255 25.46 16.29 22.09
CA ALA A 255 25.97 17.66 22.14
C ALA A 255 26.22 18.24 20.73
N GLU A 256 26.60 17.40 19.76
CA GLU A 256 26.75 17.84 18.37
C GLU A 256 25.39 18.19 17.76
N VAL A 257 24.38 17.40 18.07
CA VAL A 257 22.99 17.64 17.58
C VAL A 257 22.42 18.94 18.16
N GLU A 258 22.59 19.16 19.48
CA GLU A 258 22.18 20.40 20.15
C GLU A 258 22.88 21.63 19.60
N ALA A 259 24.19 21.54 19.38
CA ALA A 259 25.01 22.66 18.93
C ALA A 259 24.75 23.05 17.46
N GLN A 260 24.49 22.07 16.60
CA GLN A 260 24.40 22.27 15.15
C GLN A 260 22.92 22.33 14.65
N GLY A 261 21.98 21.78 15.39
CA GLY A 261 20.60 21.68 14.92
C GLY A 261 20.54 20.99 13.56
N PHE A 262 19.77 21.53 12.62
CA PHE A 262 19.67 20.95 11.27
C PHE A 262 20.98 21.06 10.44
N ASP A 263 21.92 21.91 10.80
CA ASP A 263 23.22 21.96 10.12
C ASP A 263 24.06 20.70 10.35
N ILE A 264 23.71 19.83 11.30
CA ILE A 264 24.35 18.52 11.47
C ILE A 264 24.25 17.67 10.20
N LEU A 265 23.23 17.89 9.37
CA LEU A 265 23.04 17.22 8.07
C LEU A 265 24.14 17.59 7.05
N ARG A 266 24.93 18.65 7.33
CA ARG A 266 26.07 19.07 6.53
C ARG A 266 27.41 18.79 7.20
N ASN A 267 27.39 18.11 8.35
CA ASN A 267 28.61 17.72 9.05
C ASN A 267 29.31 16.55 8.32
N PRO A 268 30.55 16.75 7.79
CA PRO A 268 31.25 15.73 7.00
C PRO A 268 31.50 14.41 7.74
N LYS A 269 31.44 14.41 9.06
CA LYS A 269 31.57 13.22 9.92
C LYS A 269 30.48 12.18 9.57
N TYR A 270 29.29 12.62 9.15
CA TYR A 270 28.12 11.77 8.89
C TYR A 270 27.86 11.56 7.40
N LYS A 271 28.84 11.83 6.54
CA LYS A 271 28.73 11.63 5.10
C LYS A 271 28.31 10.19 4.76
N GLY A 272 27.22 10.04 3.99
CA GLY A 272 26.66 8.75 3.60
C GLY A 272 25.82 8.06 4.70
N HIS A 273 25.71 8.68 5.89
CA HIS A 273 24.99 8.14 7.06
C HIS A 273 23.71 8.91 7.39
N ILE A 274 23.11 9.57 6.39
CA ILE A 274 21.93 10.42 6.56
C ILE A 274 20.79 9.89 5.74
N TYR A 275 19.60 9.76 6.35
CA TYR A 275 18.32 9.72 5.68
C TYR A 275 17.72 11.11 5.64
N MET A 276 17.34 11.54 4.45
CA MET A 276 16.59 12.77 4.21
C MET A 276 15.19 12.40 3.72
N TYR A 277 14.19 13.15 4.15
CA TYR A 277 12.82 12.89 3.73
C TYR A 277 12.64 13.24 2.25
N ASP A 278 12.04 12.33 1.47
CA ASP A 278 11.75 12.53 0.03
C ASP A 278 10.45 13.32 -0.15
N SER A 279 10.47 14.54 0.35
CA SER A 279 9.41 15.54 0.26
C SER A 279 10.03 16.91 0.03
N GLU A 280 9.63 17.56 -1.05
CA GLU A 280 10.11 18.91 -1.38
C GLU A 280 9.83 19.89 -0.25
N ARG A 281 8.61 19.84 0.29
CA ARG A 281 8.17 20.76 1.35
C ARG A 281 9.01 20.58 2.62
N ASP A 282 9.21 19.34 3.06
CA ASP A 282 9.96 19.05 4.28
C ASP A 282 11.46 19.32 4.11
N ALA A 283 12.02 19.02 2.93
CA ALA A 283 13.42 19.35 2.63
C ALA A 283 13.67 20.86 2.70
N PHE A 284 12.82 21.67 2.08
CA PHE A 284 12.94 23.13 2.16
C PHE A 284 12.70 23.64 3.58
N MET A 285 11.77 23.07 4.34
CA MET A 285 11.54 23.42 5.74
C MET A 285 12.82 23.21 6.57
N VAL A 286 13.48 22.08 6.42
CA VAL A 286 14.74 21.75 7.11
C VAL A 286 15.82 22.79 6.78
N ALA A 287 16.02 23.10 5.49
CA ALA A 287 17.02 24.07 5.05
C ALA A 287 16.71 25.49 5.55
N LEU A 288 15.47 25.92 5.44
CA LEU A 288 15.04 27.24 5.95
C LEU A 288 15.26 27.36 7.45
N LYS A 289 14.94 26.32 8.21
CA LYS A 289 15.17 26.30 9.66
C LYS A 289 16.66 26.27 10.01
N ALA A 290 17.49 25.55 9.26
CA ALA A 290 18.95 25.57 9.42
C ALA A 290 19.51 26.98 9.22
N LEU A 291 18.95 27.73 8.26
CA LEU A 291 19.36 29.12 7.96
C LEU A 291 18.71 30.16 8.89
N GLY A 292 17.82 29.75 9.80
CA GLY A 292 17.11 30.64 10.74
C GLY A 292 15.92 31.38 10.13
N TYR A 293 15.44 30.96 8.96
CA TYR A 293 14.31 31.54 8.29
C TYR A 293 12.97 30.90 8.73
N SER A 294 11.87 31.55 8.35
CA SER A 294 10.54 30.97 8.51
C SER A 294 10.33 29.81 7.52
N MET A 295 9.83 28.68 8.01
CA MET A 295 9.46 27.56 7.12
C MET A 295 8.30 27.91 6.16
N ASN A 296 7.58 28.99 6.42
CA ASN A 296 6.46 29.48 5.62
C ASN A 296 6.81 30.78 4.87
N THR A 297 8.10 31.05 4.68
CA THR A 297 8.50 32.24 3.92
C THR A 297 8.05 32.16 2.46
N SER A 298 7.73 33.31 1.89
CA SER A 298 7.53 33.52 0.46
C SER A 298 8.60 34.41 -0.16
N ASP A 299 9.63 34.76 0.62
CA ASP A 299 10.75 35.56 0.15
C ASP A 299 11.64 34.75 -0.80
N ALA A 300 11.84 35.27 -2.01
CA ALA A 300 12.58 34.55 -3.05
C ALA A 300 14.06 34.36 -2.71
N ASP A 301 14.67 35.30 -2.00
CA ASP A 301 16.09 35.22 -1.64
C ASP A 301 16.30 34.18 -0.52
N GLU A 302 15.38 34.09 0.44
CA GLU A 302 15.41 33.05 1.49
C GLU A 302 15.18 31.64 0.88
N ILE A 303 14.24 31.51 -0.06
CA ILE A 303 13.98 30.26 -0.77
C ILE A 303 15.21 29.85 -1.60
N GLN A 304 15.84 30.81 -2.28
CA GLN A 304 17.07 30.55 -3.05
C GLN A 304 18.22 30.10 -2.13
N ALA A 305 18.39 30.76 -0.99
CA ALA A 305 19.40 30.35 0.00
C ALA A 305 19.15 28.92 0.53
N ALA A 306 17.89 28.54 0.77
CA ALA A 306 17.54 27.19 1.19
C ALA A 306 17.84 26.17 0.08
N TYR A 307 17.54 26.48 -1.17
CA TYR A 307 17.90 25.63 -2.32
C TYR A 307 19.41 25.40 -2.41
N GLU A 308 20.21 26.48 -2.26
CA GLU A 308 21.68 26.37 -2.27
C GLU A 308 22.21 25.52 -1.12
N TRP A 309 21.60 25.64 0.06
CA TRP A 309 21.90 24.82 1.23
C TRP A 309 21.64 23.32 0.96
N LEU A 310 20.48 23.00 0.37
CA LEU A 310 20.09 21.65 -0.02
C LEU A 310 21.02 21.08 -1.08
N LEU A 311 21.34 21.87 -2.10
CA LEU A 311 22.24 21.47 -3.16
C LEU A 311 23.65 21.14 -2.65
N ASP A 312 24.17 21.97 -1.75
CA ASP A 312 25.47 21.72 -1.09
C ASP A 312 25.41 20.45 -0.23
N MET A 313 24.38 20.30 0.59
CA MET A 313 24.16 19.10 1.41
C MET A 313 24.10 17.84 0.53
N ASN A 314 23.30 17.85 -0.55
CA ASN A 314 23.19 16.72 -1.45
C ASN A 314 24.53 16.34 -2.11
N ASN A 315 25.28 17.33 -2.60
CA ASN A 315 26.55 17.13 -3.31
C ASN A 315 27.69 16.67 -2.37
N THR A 316 27.70 17.13 -1.13
CA THR A 316 28.80 16.90 -0.20
C THR A 316 28.53 15.69 0.71
N MET A 317 27.29 15.45 1.12
CA MET A 317 26.94 14.49 2.16
C MET A 317 26.43 13.15 1.63
N ASN A 318 25.99 13.07 0.37
CA ASN A 318 25.43 11.87 -0.23
C ASN A 318 24.29 11.25 0.63
N PRO A 319 23.24 12.01 0.95
CA PRO A 319 22.14 11.49 1.72
C PRO A 319 21.37 10.44 0.91
N THR A 320 20.61 9.60 1.62
CA THR A 320 19.61 8.72 1.00
C THR A 320 18.23 9.31 1.24
N TYR A 321 17.49 9.57 0.16
CA TYR A 321 16.14 10.07 0.25
C TYR A 321 15.17 8.90 0.42
N VAL A 322 14.27 9.01 1.39
CA VAL A 322 13.34 7.96 1.80
C VAL A 322 12.02 8.58 2.29
N THR A 323 10.98 7.80 2.29
CA THR A 323 9.73 8.08 3.00
C THR A 323 9.58 7.11 4.18
N ASP A 324 8.69 6.14 4.08
CA ASP A 324 8.44 5.15 5.16
C ASP A 324 9.63 4.20 5.41
N GLU A 325 10.55 4.06 4.42
CA GLU A 325 11.76 3.23 4.58
C GLU A 325 12.68 3.72 5.72
N VAL A 326 12.52 4.97 6.15
CA VAL A 326 13.28 5.52 7.29
C VAL A 326 13.03 4.73 8.56
N ILE A 327 11.82 4.22 8.76
CA ILE A 327 11.42 3.48 9.96
C ILE A 327 12.31 2.24 10.11
N ASP A 328 12.24 1.32 9.15
CA ASP A 328 13.03 0.09 9.17
C ASP A 328 14.53 0.39 9.07
N GLY A 329 14.89 1.40 8.28
CA GLY A 329 16.28 1.78 8.08
C GLY A 329 16.97 2.28 9.35
N MET A 330 16.30 3.08 10.16
CA MET A 330 16.84 3.57 11.44
C MET A 330 16.79 2.50 12.53
N ALA A 331 15.70 1.72 12.63
CA ALA A 331 15.58 0.62 13.58
C ALA A 331 16.70 -0.42 13.38
N ASN A 332 17.05 -0.71 12.12
CA ASN A 332 18.15 -1.62 11.79
C ASN A 332 19.56 -1.00 11.85
N GLY A 333 19.68 0.29 12.17
CA GLY A 333 20.97 0.98 12.27
C GLY A 333 21.68 1.19 10.92
N ASN A 334 20.94 1.26 9.82
CA ASN A 334 21.53 1.44 8.47
C ASN A 334 22.12 2.84 8.26
N LYS A 335 21.63 3.83 8.99
CA LYS A 335 22.13 5.22 9.02
C LYS A 335 22.20 5.71 10.47
N ASP A 336 22.87 6.85 10.63
CA ASP A 336 23.11 7.43 11.96
C ASP A 336 22.19 8.61 12.26
N ILE A 337 21.71 9.33 11.25
CA ILE A 337 20.86 10.52 11.38
C ILE A 337 19.72 10.42 10.36
N ALA A 338 18.52 10.81 10.78
CA ALA A 338 17.39 10.91 9.87
C ALA A 338 16.48 12.10 10.20
N ILE A 339 15.84 12.64 9.16
CA ILE A 339 14.69 13.54 9.27
C ILE A 339 13.43 12.70 9.24
N VAL A 340 12.56 12.84 10.24
CA VAL A 340 11.35 12.05 10.38
C VAL A 340 10.20 12.86 10.99
N TYR A 341 8.99 12.37 10.81
CA TYR A 341 7.83 12.83 11.57
C TYR A 341 7.84 12.28 13.01
N SER A 342 7.24 13.01 13.93
CA SER A 342 7.21 12.63 15.35
C SER A 342 6.53 11.28 15.60
N GLY A 343 5.57 10.88 14.78
CA GLY A 343 4.93 9.56 14.83
C GLY A 343 5.92 8.44 14.54
N ASP A 344 6.65 8.57 13.42
CA ASP A 344 7.65 7.60 12.99
C ASP A 344 8.81 7.50 13.99
N ALA A 345 9.22 8.64 14.57
CA ALA A 345 10.25 8.66 15.62
C ALA A 345 9.84 7.79 16.82
N THR A 346 8.57 7.87 17.24
CA THR A 346 8.05 7.06 18.36
C THR A 346 8.03 5.58 17.98
N TYR A 347 7.67 5.26 16.75
CA TYR A 347 7.65 3.88 16.28
C TYR A 347 9.06 3.28 16.21
N VAL A 348 10.04 4.01 15.64
CA VAL A 348 11.46 3.58 15.58
C VAL A 348 12.04 3.32 16.98
N GLN A 349 11.61 4.07 18.01
CA GLN A 349 12.04 3.83 19.38
C GLN A 349 11.47 2.56 20.00
N SER A 350 10.36 2.05 19.47
CA SER A 350 9.69 0.85 19.99
C SER A 350 10.23 -0.45 19.39
N GLU A 351 10.92 -0.38 18.26
CA GLU A 351 11.57 -1.51 17.58
C GLU A 351 13.03 -1.69 18.06
#